data_bba5dfb79176c11ac824ce7b4800c572
#
_entry.id   bba5dfb79176c11ac824ce7b4800c572
#
_cell.length_a   1.000
_cell.length_b   1.000
_cell.length_c   1.000
_cell.angle_alpha   90.00
_cell.angle_beta   90.00
_cell.angle_gamma   90.00
#
_symmetry.space_group_name_H-M   'P 1'
#
loop_
_entity.id
_entity.type
_entity.pdbx_description
1 polymer ?
#
loop_
_entity_poly.entity_id
_entity_poly.type
_entity_poly.pdbx_seq_one_letter_code
_entity_poly.pdbx_strand_id
1 'polypeptide(L)'
;MISERKMGYLLKIAELKSISNAAKELYVSQPALSQLINSLEKTYNTKIFEYKGGKLVPTFTGELILETFQKQKLLENTLLNALDDARQSKTGRMSIGISSGRAPMFLSIVLPSFQKSYPNIQLTINTNSLDGFESMVVSGHLDLAFVMNKADVPSEVLQNLIYEPLFEYECLLAAPPNHPAAKAVEDQPDWRLRPPVNLQDFQNETFIQTAASDRHKNWENSIYAPYNFHPKYTILLSEEAALFDLIQAGLGFGLIQDYVAFSRKKGAFFRLDREDSKATLCVIHRKDAALTEAMQYFIQLVKKHTQEGSFFRLDS
;
A
#
# COMPACT_ATOMS: atom_id res chain seq x y z
N MET A 1 -27.57 -22.51 5.17
CA MET A 1 -26.46 -21.80 4.52
C MET A 1 -26.37 -20.42 5.15
N ILE A 2 -25.20 -19.93 5.53
CA ILE A 2 -25.04 -18.60 6.10
C ILE A 2 -25.16 -17.54 4.98
N SER A 3 -25.82 -16.41 5.24
CA SER A 3 -25.91 -15.33 4.25
C SER A 3 -24.61 -14.53 4.18
N GLU A 4 -24.30 -13.97 2.99
CA GLU A 4 -23.13 -13.10 2.73
C GLU A 4 -22.99 -12.00 3.79
N ARG A 5 -24.09 -11.32 4.13
CA ARG A 5 -24.10 -10.28 5.16
C ARG A 5 -23.59 -10.79 6.53
N LYS A 6 -23.99 -12.00 6.94
CA LYS A 6 -23.56 -12.62 8.20
C LYS A 6 -22.08 -13.01 8.15
N MET A 7 -21.60 -13.52 7.01
CA MET A 7 -20.17 -13.77 6.78
C MET A 7 -19.35 -12.49 6.91
N GLY A 8 -19.78 -11.41 6.27
CA GLY A 8 -19.14 -10.09 6.39
C GLY A 8 -19.05 -9.58 7.81
N TYR A 9 -20.08 -9.82 8.62
CA TYR A 9 -20.06 -9.43 10.05
C TYR A 9 -18.98 -10.19 10.84
N LEU A 10 -18.82 -11.49 10.63
CA LEU A 10 -17.78 -12.28 11.31
C LEU A 10 -16.38 -11.86 10.88
N LEU A 11 -16.17 -11.60 9.61
CA LEU A 11 -14.89 -11.12 9.08
C LEU A 11 -14.52 -9.76 9.71
N LYS A 12 -15.48 -8.83 9.83
CA LYS A 12 -15.26 -7.54 10.47
C LYS A 12 -14.98 -7.66 11.97
N ILE A 13 -15.62 -8.59 12.66
CA ILE A 13 -15.33 -8.87 14.08
C ILE A 13 -13.90 -9.38 14.24
N ALA A 14 -13.44 -10.28 13.37
CA ALA A 14 -12.09 -10.80 13.38
C ALA A 14 -11.05 -9.70 13.12
N GLU A 15 -11.30 -8.81 12.15
CA GLU A 15 -10.47 -7.67 11.80
C GLU A 15 -10.28 -6.72 12.99
N LEU A 16 -11.38 -6.30 13.61
CA LEU A 16 -11.38 -5.30 14.69
C LEU A 16 -11.09 -5.91 16.07
N LYS A 17 -11.05 -7.23 16.19
CA LYS A 17 -10.80 -7.96 17.47
C LYS A 17 -11.69 -7.52 18.62
N SER A 18 -12.90 -6.98 18.29
CA SER A 18 -13.87 -6.39 19.24
C SER A 18 -15.27 -6.39 18.65
N ILE A 19 -16.21 -7.05 19.36
CA ILE A 19 -17.62 -7.05 18.94
C ILE A 19 -18.22 -5.64 19.01
N SER A 20 -17.86 -4.86 20.04
CA SER A 20 -18.39 -3.50 20.21
C SER A 20 -17.94 -2.56 19.09
N ASN A 21 -16.66 -2.63 18.68
CA ASN A 21 -16.16 -1.82 17.59
C ASN A 21 -16.76 -2.25 16.24
N ALA A 22 -16.86 -3.55 16.01
CA ALA A 22 -17.50 -4.08 14.81
C ALA A 22 -18.98 -3.67 14.73
N ALA A 23 -19.71 -3.70 15.85
CA ALA A 23 -21.11 -3.27 15.91
C ALA A 23 -21.27 -1.79 15.50
N LYS A 24 -20.38 -0.91 15.98
CA LYS A 24 -20.39 0.52 15.62
C LYS A 24 -20.13 0.70 14.13
N GLU A 25 -19.10 0.05 13.59
CA GLU A 25 -18.71 0.20 12.18
C GLU A 25 -19.75 -0.39 11.22
N LEU A 26 -20.43 -1.48 11.65
CA LEU A 26 -21.47 -2.14 10.87
C LEU A 26 -22.88 -1.56 11.06
N TYR A 27 -23.01 -0.53 11.92
CA TYR A 27 -24.29 0.11 12.26
C TYR A 27 -25.35 -0.89 12.76
N VAL A 28 -24.93 -1.84 13.61
CA VAL A 28 -25.79 -2.83 14.24
C VAL A 28 -25.59 -2.84 15.75
N SER A 29 -26.53 -3.46 16.49
CA SER A 29 -26.37 -3.60 17.95
C SER A 29 -25.35 -4.68 18.30
N GLN A 30 -24.54 -4.45 19.34
CA GLN A 30 -23.61 -5.46 19.86
C GLN A 30 -24.30 -6.78 20.25
N PRO A 31 -25.51 -6.80 20.90
CA PRO A 31 -26.23 -8.03 21.14
C PRO A 31 -26.54 -8.83 19.88
N ALA A 32 -26.87 -8.16 18.77
CA ALA A 32 -27.15 -8.84 17.49
C ALA A 32 -25.90 -9.58 16.96
N LEU A 33 -24.72 -8.99 17.05
CA LEU A 33 -23.48 -9.65 16.66
C LEU A 33 -23.11 -10.80 17.60
N SER A 34 -23.31 -10.63 18.91
CA SER A 34 -23.10 -11.70 19.90
C SER A 34 -24.04 -12.89 19.67
N GLN A 35 -25.31 -12.63 19.36
CA GLN A 35 -26.28 -13.68 19.02
C GLN A 35 -25.90 -14.39 17.71
N LEU A 36 -25.40 -13.65 16.73
CA LEU A 36 -24.91 -14.23 15.47
C LEU A 36 -23.75 -15.21 15.74
N ILE A 37 -22.74 -14.79 16.51
CA ILE A 37 -21.61 -15.66 16.88
C ILE A 37 -22.14 -16.92 17.56
N ASN A 38 -22.93 -16.77 18.61
CA ASN A 38 -23.47 -17.90 19.37
C ASN A 38 -24.29 -18.86 18.49
N SER A 39 -25.11 -18.31 17.59
CA SER A 39 -25.89 -19.12 16.64
C SER A 39 -25.00 -19.95 15.72
N LEU A 40 -23.92 -19.38 15.23
CA LEU A 40 -23.00 -20.07 14.32
C LEU A 40 -22.11 -21.07 15.05
N GLU A 41 -21.62 -20.72 16.26
CA GLU A 41 -20.90 -21.65 17.12
C GLU A 41 -21.77 -22.89 17.46
N LYS A 42 -23.06 -22.67 17.70
CA LYS A 42 -24.02 -23.78 17.89
C LYS A 42 -24.23 -24.59 16.61
N THR A 43 -24.34 -23.92 15.44
CA THR A 43 -24.55 -24.59 14.16
C THR A 43 -23.35 -25.46 13.76
N TYR A 44 -22.13 -24.97 13.98
CA TYR A 44 -20.88 -25.68 13.66
C TYR A 44 -20.36 -26.54 14.82
N ASN A 45 -21.06 -26.52 15.96
CA ASN A 45 -20.66 -27.21 17.20
C ASN A 45 -19.21 -26.94 17.60
N THR A 46 -18.75 -25.68 17.45
CA THR A 46 -17.39 -25.26 17.77
C THR A 46 -17.34 -23.80 18.18
N LYS A 47 -16.30 -23.41 18.92
CA LYS A 47 -16.02 -22.01 19.22
C LYS A 47 -15.34 -21.36 18.02
N ILE A 48 -15.87 -20.20 17.59
CA ILE A 48 -15.30 -19.39 16.51
C ILE A 48 -14.32 -18.37 17.07
N PHE A 49 -14.65 -17.78 18.22
CA PHE A 49 -13.83 -16.76 18.87
C PHE A 49 -13.55 -17.09 20.33
N GLU A 50 -12.40 -16.63 20.81
CA GLU A 50 -12.01 -16.68 22.21
C GLU A 50 -11.35 -15.34 22.65
N TYR A 51 -11.29 -15.10 23.95
CA TYR A 51 -10.60 -13.93 24.49
C TYR A 51 -9.16 -14.30 24.87
N LYS A 52 -8.17 -13.60 24.27
CA LYS A 52 -6.75 -13.68 24.64
C LYS A 52 -6.21 -12.28 24.88
N GLY A 53 -5.66 -12.03 26.06
CA GLY A 53 -5.10 -10.72 26.42
C GLY A 53 -6.09 -9.56 26.32
N GLY A 54 -7.38 -9.80 26.62
CA GLY A 54 -8.44 -8.79 26.54
C GLY A 54 -8.95 -8.51 25.12
N LYS A 55 -8.41 -9.17 24.10
CA LYS A 55 -8.84 -9.06 22.69
C LYS A 55 -9.60 -10.31 22.28
N LEU A 56 -10.60 -10.12 21.44
CA LEU A 56 -11.35 -11.22 20.83
C LEU A 56 -10.57 -11.70 19.61
N VAL A 57 -10.13 -12.94 19.62
CA VAL A 57 -9.36 -13.57 18.53
C VAL A 57 -10.05 -14.83 18.05
N PRO A 58 -9.90 -15.21 16.76
CA PRO A 58 -10.40 -16.48 16.28
C PRO A 58 -9.71 -17.66 16.99
N THR A 59 -10.45 -18.74 17.21
CA THR A 59 -9.89 -20.05 17.55
C THR A 59 -9.32 -20.70 16.29
N PHE A 60 -8.58 -21.79 16.41
CA PHE A 60 -8.12 -22.58 15.24
C PHE A 60 -9.26 -22.93 14.29
N THR A 61 -10.37 -23.44 14.83
CA THR A 61 -11.57 -23.76 14.03
C THR A 61 -12.25 -22.49 13.51
N GLY A 62 -12.17 -21.40 14.25
CA GLY A 62 -12.63 -20.06 13.82
C GLY A 62 -11.84 -19.55 12.62
N GLU A 63 -10.53 -19.73 12.60
CA GLU A 63 -9.69 -19.37 11.45
C GLU A 63 -10.08 -20.12 10.19
N LEU A 64 -10.30 -21.46 10.28
CA LEU A 64 -10.75 -22.27 9.15
C LEU A 64 -12.12 -21.81 8.60
N ILE A 65 -13.05 -21.45 9.50
CA ILE A 65 -14.37 -20.94 9.10
C ILE A 65 -14.24 -19.59 8.41
N LEU A 66 -13.48 -18.66 8.99
CA LEU A 66 -13.28 -17.33 8.44
C LEU A 66 -12.56 -17.37 7.08
N GLU A 67 -11.54 -18.20 6.95
CA GLU A 67 -10.84 -18.44 5.67
C GLU A 67 -11.78 -18.98 4.59
N THR A 68 -12.66 -19.93 4.96
CA THR A 68 -13.66 -20.46 4.03
C THR A 68 -14.64 -19.38 3.59
N PHE A 69 -15.07 -18.52 4.51
CA PHE A 69 -15.96 -17.41 4.17
C PHE A 69 -15.29 -16.35 3.29
N GLN A 70 -14.01 -16.10 3.50
CA GLN A 70 -13.22 -15.23 2.61
C GLN A 70 -13.16 -15.81 1.19
N LYS A 71 -12.84 -17.10 1.05
CA LYS A 71 -12.82 -17.78 -0.26
C LYS A 71 -14.19 -17.77 -0.95
N GLN A 72 -15.27 -17.96 -0.19
CA GLN A 72 -16.62 -17.94 -0.74
C GLN A 72 -17.01 -16.54 -1.26
N LYS A 73 -16.75 -15.50 -0.47
CA LYS A 73 -16.96 -14.09 -0.89
C LYS A 73 -16.15 -13.75 -2.14
N LEU A 74 -14.96 -14.28 -2.22
CA LEU A 74 -14.08 -14.12 -3.36
C LEU A 74 -14.62 -14.73 -4.65
N LEU A 75 -15.13 -15.97 -4.58
CA LEU A 75 -15.75 -16.65 -5.72
C LEU A 75 -16.99 -15.90 -6.21
N GLU A 76 -17.80 -15.36 -5.29
CA GLU A 76 -18.96 -14.55 -5.63
C GLU A 76 -18.57 -13.27 -6.36
N ASN A 77 -17.55 -12.55 -5.87
CA ASN A 77 -17.01 -11.37 -6.52
C ASN A 77 -16.47 -11.70 -7.93
N THR A 78 -15.77 -12.81 -8.08
CA THR A 78 -15.26 -13.28 -9.37
C THR A 78 -16.42 -13.54 -10.36
N LEU A 79 -17.48 -14.15 -9.89
CA LEU A 79 -18.69 -14.38 -10.72
C LEU A 79 -19.35 -13.07 -11.14
N LEU A 80 -19.54 -12.14 -10.19
CA LEU A 80 -20.17 -10.84 -10.48
C LEU A 80 -19.34 -10.05 -11.50
N ASN A 81 -18.01 -10.02 -11.35
CA ASN A 81 -17.13 -9.37 -12.31
C ASN A 81 -17.21 -10.02 -13.70
N ALA A 82 -17.20 -11.35 -13.76
CA ALA A 82 -17.36 -12.06 -15.04
C ALA A 82 -18.72 -11.82 -15.71
N LEU A 83 -19.80 -11.71 -14.94
CA LEU A 83 -21.12 -11.37 -15.45
C LEU A 83 -21.19 -9.92 -15.95
N ASP A 84 -20.53 -9.01 -15.28
CA ASP A 84 -20.46 -7.59 -15.69
C ASP A 84 -19.64 -7.43 -16.97
N ASP A 85 -18.51 -8.11 -17.08
CA ASP A 85 -17.72 -8.17 -18.32
C ASP A 85 -18.54 -8.75 -19.50
N ALA A 86 -19.28 -9.84 -19.26
CA ALA A 86 -20.12 -10.48 -20.28
C ALA A 86 -21.27 -9.58 -20.77
N ARG A 87 -21.73 -8.64 -19.94
CA ARG A 87 -22.79 -7.67 -20.31
C ARG A 87 -22.28 -6.45 -21.08
N GLN A 88 -20.98 -6.34 -21.36
CA GLN A 88 -20.34 -5.15 -21.98
C GLN A 88 -20.67 -3.83 -21.28
N SER A 89 -21.08 -3.89 -20.02
CA SER A 89 -21.66 -2.72 -19.36
C SER A 89 -20.63 -1.93 -18.59
N LYS A 90 -19.36 -1.89 -18.81
CA LYS A 90 -18.34 -1.01 -18.17
C LYS A 90 -18.72 -0.51 -16.75
N THR A 91 -19.52 -1.31 -16.06
CA THR A 91 -20.01 -1.09 -14.68
C THR A 91 -19.35 -2.10 -13.77
N GLY A 92 -19.30 -1.83 -12.49
CA GLY A 92 -18.73 -2.75 -11.52
C GLY A 92 -17.97 -2.02 -10.41
N ARG A 93 -17.12 -2.75 -9.72
CA ARG A 93 -16.27 -2.21 -8.65
C ARG A 93 -14.84 -2.65 -8.85
N MET A 94 -13.90 -1.83 -8.44
CA MET A 94 -12.48 -2.14 -8.40
C MET A 94 -11.85 -1.57 -7.13
N SER A 95 -11.10 -2.39 -6.42
CA SER A 95 -10.41 -2.04 -5.19
C SER A 95 -8.90 -2.07 -5.39
N ILE A 96 -8.24 -0.96 -5.06
CA ILE A 96 -6.82 -0.75 -5.30
C ILE A 96 -6.10 -0.46 -3.99
N GLY A 97 -4.98 -1.15 -3.74
CA GLY A 97 -4.03 -0.85 -2.67
C GLY A 97 -2.83 -0.05 -3.20
N ILE A 98 -2.50 1.05 -2.54
CA ILE A 98 -1.34 1.89 -2.86
C ILE A 98 -0.91 2.67 -1.63
N SER A 99 0.40 2.85 -1.38
CA SER A 99 0.87 3.59 -0.20
C SER A 99 0.40 5.04 -0.17
N SER A 100 0.18 5.58 1.02
CA SER A 100 -0.27 6.97 1.23
C SER A 100 0.68 8.01 0.63
N GLY A 101 1.99 7.75 0.67
CA GLY A 101 2.99 8.64 0.07
C GLY A 101 2.96 8.64 -1.46
N ARG A 102 2.61 7.51 -2.07
CA ARG A 102 2.57 7.35 -3.54
C ARG A 102 1.23 7.75 -4.14
N ALA A 103 0.15 7.52 -3.43
CA ALA A 103 -1.22 7.67 -3.93
C ALA A 103 -1.51 9.05 -4.55
N PRO A 104 -1.17 10.20 -3.93
CA PRO A 104 -1.54 11.50 -4.48
C PRO A 104 -0.99 11.75 -5.88
N MET A 105 0.30 11.49 -6.09
CA MET A 105 0.93 11.69 -7.39
C MET A 105 0.43 10.68 -8.42
N PHE A 106 0.48 9.40 -8.06
CA PHE A 106 0.18 8.30 -8.98
C PHE A 106 -1.27 8.35 -9.48
N LEU A 107 -2.20 8.51 -8.55
CA LEU A 107 -3.63 8.50 -8.87
C LEU A 107 -4.07 9.77 -9.61
N SER A 108 -3.48 10.93 -9.32
CA SER A 108 -3.81 12.18 -10.04
C SER A 108 -3.47 12.10 -11.54
N ILE A 109 -2.49 11.30 -11.92
CA ILE A 109 -2.11 11.10 -13.32
C ILE A 109 -3.02 10.05 -13.99
N VAL A 110 -3.31 8.94 -13.30
CA VAL A 110 -3.98 7.77 -13.90
C VAL A 110 -5.51 7.90 -13.88
N LEU A 111 -6.08 8.36 -12.75
CA LEU A 111 -7.53 8.35 -12.55
C LEU A 111 -8.33 9.18 -13.56
N PRO A 112 -7.91 10.38 -14.02
CA PRO A 112 -8.66 11.14 -14.98
C PRO A 112 -8.92 10.38 -16.30
N SER A 113 -7.88 9.70 -16.80
CA SER A 113 -7.99 8.89 -18.03
C SER A 113 -8.81 7.63 -17.80
N PHE A 114 -8.63 6.98 -16.65
CA PHE A 114 -9.42 5.81 -16.29
C PHE A 114 -10.90 6.13 -16.17
N GLN A 115 -11.26 7.16 -15.43
CA GLN A 115 -12.64 7.53 -15.17
C GLN A 115 -13.38 7.98 -16.43
N LYS A 116 -12.66 8.59 -17.39
CA LYS A 116 -13.22 8.92 -18.71
C LYS A 116 -13.62 7.65 -19.48
N SER A 117 -12.85 6.57 -19.40
CA SER A 117 -13.11 5.32 -20.13
C SER A 117 -14.07 4.39 -19.40
N TYR A 118 -14.08 4.45 -18.06
CA TYR A 118 -14.88 3.60 -17.17
C TYR A 118 -15.63 4.45 -16.12
N PRO A 119 -16.57 5.32 -16.54
CA PRO A 119 -17.24 6.28 -15.65
C PRO A 119 -18.13 5.61 -14.59
N ASN A 120 -18.58 4.39 -14.84
CA ASN A 120 -19.51 3.67 -13.98
C ASN A 120 -18.82 2.60 -13.10
N ILE A 121 -17.49 2.54 -13.09
CA ILE A 121 -16.73 1.69 -12.16
C ILE A 121 -16.63 2.41 -10.81
N GLN A 122 -17.14 1.79 -9.76
CA GLN A 122 -16.93 2.25 -8.40
C GLN A 122 -15.50 1.88 -7.94
N LEU A 123 -14.65 2.88 -7.73
CA LEU A 123 -13.29 2.69 -7.23
C LEU A 123 -13.25 2.79 -5.71
N THR A 124 -12.56 1.84 -5.09
CA THR A 124 -12.15 1.91 -3.68
C THR A 124 -10.64 1.93 -3.62
N ILE A 125 -10.06 2.94 -3.00
CA ILE A 125 -8.62 3.08 -2.88
C ILE A 125 -8.24 2.93 -1.41
N ASN A 126 -7.42 1.93 -1.12
CA ASN A 126 -6.89 1.68 0.20
C ASN A 126 -5.44 2.16 0.28
N THR A 127 -5.19 3.11 1.17
CA THR A 127 -3.85 3.67 1.38
C THR A 127 -3.24 3.28 2.72
N ASN A 128 -3.97 2.59 3.58
CA ASN A 128 -3.68 2.47 5.01
C ASN A 128 -2.89 1.20 5.40
N SER A 129 -2.53 0.34 4.45
CA SER A 129 -1.88 -0.92 4.79
C SER A 129 -0.72 -1.19 3.84
N LEU A 130 0.47 -0.71 4.18
CA LEU A 130 1.70 -1.11 3.47
C LEU A 130 2.06 -2.57 3.79
N ASP A 131 1.80 -3.00 5.02
CA ASP A 131 1.98 -4.38 5.45
C ASP A 131 0.67 -5.14 5.23
N GLY A 132 0.64 -6.02 4.24
CA GLY A 132 -0.49 -6.89 4.00
C GLY A 132 -1.28 -6.64 2.74
N PHE A 133 -0.89 -5.75 1.85
CA PHE A 133 -1.52 -5.64 0.54
C PHE A 133 -1.55 -6.96 -0.21
N GLU A 134 -0.48 -7.77 -0.11
CA GLU A 134 -0.44 -9.11 -0.68
C GLU A 134 -1.51 -10.01 -0.10
N SER A 135 -1.65 -10.06 1.21
CA SER A 135 -2.69 -10.83 1.89
C SER A 135 -4.09 -10.32 1.54
N MET A 136 -4.26 -9.00 1.39
CA MET A 136 -5.53 -8.40 0.97
C MET A 136 -5.88 -8.74 -0.48
N VAL A 137 -4.89 -8.85 -1.38
CA VAL A 137 -5.11 -9.30 -2.76
C VAL A 137 -5.45 -10.78 -2.77
N VAL A 138 -4.69 -11.62 -2.05
CA VAL A 138 -4.98 -13.08 -1.97
C VAL A 138 -6.37 -13.33 -1.40
N SER A 139 -6.80 -12.59 -0.39
CA SER A 139 -8.14 -12.72 0.22
C SER A 139 -9.25 -12.02 -0.57
N GLY A 140 -8.92 -11.29 -1.66
CA GLY A 140 -9.89 -10.58 -2.51
C GLY A 140 -10.49 -9.31 -1.90
N HIS A 141 -9.88 -8.76 -0.87
CA HIS A 141 -10.22 -7.42 -0.39
C HIS A 141 -9.71 -6.34 -1.33
N LEU A 142 -8.64 -6.63 -2.06
CA LEU A 142 -8.12 -5.80 -3.13
C LEU A 142 -8.06 -6.61 -4.42
N ASP A 143 -8.37 -5.97 -5.52
CA ASP A 143 -8.24 -6.54 -6.86
C ASP A 143 -6.82 -6.35 -7.39
N LEU A 144 -6.26 -5.17 -7.16
CA LEU A 144 -4.89 -4.78 -7.52
C LEU A 144 -4.20 -4.14 -6.32
N ALA A 145 -2.88 -4.30 -6.22
CA ALA A 145 -2.10 -3.44 -5.33
C ALA A 145 -0.76 -3.06 -5.96
N PHE A 146 -0.27 -1.87 -5.60
CA PHE A 146 1.01 -1.32 -6.06
C PHE A 146 2.02 -1.38 -4.94
N VAL A 147 2.97 -2.30 -5.08
CA VAL A 147 3.93 -2.64 -4.02
C VAL A 147 5.36 -2.56 -4.52
N MET A 148 6.31 -2.37 -3.61
CA MET A 148 7.72 -2.63 -3.89
C MET A 148 7.93 -4.13 -4.07
N ASN A 149 9.06 -4.53 -4.64
CA ASN A 149 9.37 -5.91 -4.93
C ASN A 149 9.13 -6.88 -3.74
N LYS A 150 9.35 -8.17 -3.98
CA LYS A 150 8.89 -9.33 -3.19
C LYS A 150 9.53 -9.51 -1.80
N ALA A 151 10.38 -8.58 -1.35
CA ALA A 151 11.07 -8.75 -0.07
C ALA A 151 10.07 -8.86 1.10
N ASP A 152 10.35 -9.76 2.02
CA ASP A 152 9.65 -9.97 3.29
C ASP A 152 8.20 -10.50 3.19
N VAL A 153 7.81 -11.08 2.04
CA VAL A 153 6.48 -11.70 1.89
C VAL A 153 6.58 -13.22 2.08
N PRO A 154 5.74 -13.82 2.93
CA PRO A 154 5.72 -15.27 3.12
C PRO A 154 5.51 -16.04 1.80
N SER A 155 6.22 -17.15 1.62
CA SER A 155 6.18 -17.94 0.39
C SER A 155 4.77 -18.45 0.05
N GLU A 156 3.96 -18.77 1.07
CA GLU A 156 2.57 -19.20 0.90
C GLU A 156 1.69 -18.11 0.29
N VAL A 157 2.00 -16.84 0.54
CA VAL A 157 1.30 -15.69 -0.05
C VAL A 157 1.79 -15.46 -1.47
N LEU A 158 3.13 -15.48 -1.67
CA LEU A 158 3.75 -15.23 -2.98
C LEU A 158 3.29 -16.19 -4.07
N GLN A 159 3.11 -17.47 -3.76
CA GLN A 159 2.69 -18.47 -4.76
C GLN A 159 1.30 -18.22 -5.37
N ASN A 160 0.46 -17.42 -4.69
CA ASN A 160 -0.90 -17.09 -5.13
C ASN A 160 -0.99 -15.76 -5.89
N LEU A 161 0.13 -15.05 -6.06
CA LEU A 161 0.19 -13.72 -6.66
C LEU A 161 1.03 -13.71 -7.94
N ILE A 162 0.63 -12.85 -8.85
CA ILE A 162 1.45 -12.40 -9.96
C ILE A 162 2.00 -11.02 -9.59
N TYR A 163 3.33 -10.87 -9.72
CA TYR A 163 4.03 -9.58 -9.61
C TYR A 163 4.43 -9.14 -11.00
N GLU A 164 3.79 -8.11 -11.48
CA GLU A 164 4.09 -7.51 -12.77
C GLU A 164 4.91 -6.23 -12.55
N PRO A 165 6.19 -6.17 -12.99
CA PRO A 165 7.02 -4.99 -12.82
C PRO A 165 6.50 -3.86 -13.69
N LEU A 166 6.49 -2.64 -13.14
CA LEU A 166 6.05 -1.43 -13.82
C LEU A 166 7.23 -0.53 -14.18
N PHE A 167 8.01 -0.13 -13.18
CA PHE A 167 9.21 0.67 -13.38
C PHE A 167 10.17 0.57 -12.18
N GLU A 168 11.43 0.90 -12.45
CA GLU A 168 12.44 1.10 -11.41
C GLU A 168 12.44 2.55 -10.94
N TYR A 169 12.71 2.75 -9.68
CA TYR A 169 12.93 4.05 -9.07
C TYR A 169 14.14 4.02 -8.15
N GLU A 170 14.73 5.19 -7.93
CA GLU A 170 15.92 5.37 -7.11
C GLU A 170 15.56 6.02 -5.77
N CYS A 171 16.25 5.61 -4.72
CA CYS A 171 16.18 6.27 -3.42
C CYS A 171 17.10 7.49 -3.41
N LEU A 172 16.55 8.63 -3.01
CA LEU A 172 17.28 9.89 -2.88
C LEU A 172 17.31 10.34 -1.42
N LEU A 173 18.39 11.02 -1.03
CA LEU A 173 18.42 11.80 0.18
C LEU A 173 17.81 13.18 -0.10
N ALA A 174 16.76 13.55 0.63
CA ALA A 174 16.18 14.88 0.61
C ALA A 174 16.69 15.70 1.79
N ALA A 175 17.17 16.91 1.51
CA ALA A 175 17.71 17.82 2.50
C ALA A 175 16.78 19.01 2.77
N PRO A 176 16.77 19.55 4.01
CA PRO A 176 16.06 20.77 4.33
C PRO A 176 16.53 21.95 3.48
N PRO A 177 15.64 22.85 3.00
CA PRO A 177 15.99 23.92 2.07
C PRO A 177 17.06 24.90 2.62
N ASN A 178 17.06 25.12 3.93
CA ASN A 178 17.98 26.05 4.58
C ASN A 178 19.33 25.42 4.97
N HIS A 179 19.50 24.12 4.77
CA HIS A 179 20.72 23.42 5.11
C HIS A 179 21.88 23.80 4.16
N PRO A 180 23.14 23.89 4.64
CA PRO A 180 24.30 24.23 3.79
C PRO A 180 24.42 23.33 2.55
N ALA A 181 24.16 22.04 2.67
CA ALA A 181 24.19 21.11 1.53
C ALA A 181 23.14 21.48 0.45
N ALA A 182 21.94 21.94 0.85
CA ALA A 182 20.93 22.40 -0.09
C ALA A 182 21.34 23.67 -0.81
N LYS A 183 21.91 24.64 -0.06
CA LYS A 183 22.41 25.90 -0.61
C LYS A 183 23.58 25.70 -1.57
N ALA A 184 24.45 24.73 -1.30
CA ALA A 184 25.60 24.41 -2.15
C ALA A 184 25.22 23.92 -3.56
N VAL A 185 23.96 23.50 -3.77
CA VAL A 185 23.46 22.96 -5.05
C VAL A 185 22.29 23.77 -5.61
N GLU A 186 22.05 24.97 -5.08
CA GLU A 186 20.93 25.84 -5.48
C GLU A 186 21.00 26.21 -6.98
N ASP A 187 22.21 26.45 -7.49
CA ASP A 187 22.47 26.78 -8.91
C ASP A 187 22.33 25.57 -9.85
N GLN A 188 22.18 24.35 -9.32
CA GLN A 188 22.02 23.12 -10.10
C GLN A 188 20.72 22.42 -9.76
N PRO A 189 19.60 22.86 -10.31
CA PRO A 189 18.28 22.35 -9.96
C PRO A 189 18.08 20.85 -10.32
N ASP A 190 18.75 20.36 -11.37
CA ASP A 190 18.65 18.95 -11.75
C ASP A 190 19.52 18.07 -10.84
N TRP A 191 18.88 17.37 -9.92
CA TRP A 191 19.57 16.50 -8.96
C TRP A 191 20.35 15.35 -9.63
N ARG A 192 19.99 14.96 -10.84
CA ARG A 192 20.67 13.89 -11.61
C ARG A 192 22.09 14.28 -12.00
N LEU A 193 22.35 15.57 -12.15
CA LEU A 193 23.65 16.14 -12.49
C LEU A 193 24.52 16.43 -11.26
N ARG A 194 23.94 16.34 -10.05
CA ARG A 194 24.68 16.56 -8.81
C ARG A 194 25.57 15.35 -8.50
N PRO A 195 26.72 15.53 -7.86
CA PRO A 195 27.50 14.41 -7.39
C PRO A 195 26.68 13.60 -6.35
N PRO A 196 26.80 12.26 -6.35
CA PRO A 196 26.18 11.46 -5.32
C PRO A 196 26.84 11.71 -3.97
N VAL A 197 26.09 11.46 -2.88
CA VAL A 197 26.52 11.71 -1.52
C VAL A 197 26.65 10.42 -0.71
N ASN A 198 27.54 10.46 0.28
CA ASN A 198 27.65 9.40 1.28
C ASN A 198 26.77 9.75 2.49
N LEU A 199 25.94 8.81 2.94
CA LEU A 199 25.07 9.05 4.11
C LEU A 199 25.85 9.36 5.38
N GLN A 200 27.07 8.87 5.52
CA GLN A 200 27.92 9.13 6.69
C GLN A 200 28.24 10.62 6.87
N ASP A 201 28.24 11.40 5.79
CA ASP A 201 28.48 12.85 5.85
C ASP A 201 27.35 13.57 6.62
N PHE A 202 26.18 12.93 6.76
CA PHE A 202 24.99 13.46 7.43
C PHE A 202 24.70 12.79 8.78
N GLN A 203 25.66 12.05 9.34
CA GLN A 203 25.46 11.25 10.58
C GLN A 203 25.00 12.09 11.76
N ASN A 204 25.38 13.35 11.85
CA ASN A 204 25.04 14.24 12.96
C ASN A 204 23.73 15.03 12.73
N GLU A 205 23.10 14.84 11.59
CA GLU A 205 21.86 15.52 11.25
C GLU A 205 20.63 14.77 11.79
N THR A 206 19.51 15.50 11.88
CA THR A 206 18.21 14.89 12.22
C THR A 206 17.64 14.23 10.99
N PHE A 207 17.20 12.96 11.12
CA PHE A 207 16.51 12.24 10.07
C PHE A 207 15.04 12.03 10.43
N ILE A 208 14.18 12.26 9.45
CA ILE A 208 12.75 11.98 9.54
C ILE A 208 12.54 10.61 8.89
N GLN A 209 12.07 9.66 9.67
CA GLN A 209 11.85 8.28 9.25
C GLN A 209 10.37 7.93 9.35
N THR A 210 9.92 6.97 8.57
CA THR A 210 8.56 6.50 8.67
C THR A 210 8.48 5.14 9.34
N ALA A 211 7.64 5.05 10.35
CA ALA A 211 7.25 3.79 11.01
C ALA A 211 5.89 3.28 10.52
N ALA A 212 5.46 3.73 9.33
CA ALA A 212 4.16 3.42 8.76
C ALA A 212 3.95 1.91 8.54
N SER A 213 5.04 1.17 8.30
CA SER A 213 5.01 -0.29 8.14
C SER A 213 6.38 -0.92 8.40
N ASP A 214 6.40 -2.21 8.73
CA ASP A 214 7.63 -2.97 8.84
C ASP A 214 8.34 -3.05 7.47
N ARG A 215 7.62 -3.13 6.37
CA ARG A 215 8.18 -3.11 5.02
C ARG A 215 8.96 -1.82 4.73
N HIS A 216 8.38 -0.66 5.05
CA HIS A 216 9.04 0.62 4.83
C HIS A 216 10.30 0.74 5.71
N LYS A 217 10.18 0.34 6.97
CA LYS A 217 11.30 0.30 7.90
C LYS A 217 12.43 -0.63 7.43
N ASN A 218 12.08 -1.82 6.92
CA ASN A 218 13.05 -2.76 6.37
C ASN A 218 13.71 -2.19 5.11
N TRP A 219 12.95 -1.50 4.28
CA TRP A 219 13.48 -0.81 3.10
C TRP A 219 14.46 0.31 3.51
N GLU A 220 14.12 1.21 4.44
CA GLU A 220 15.05 2.22 4.95
C GLU A 220 16.31 1.58 5.54
N ASN A 221 16.14 0.53 6.35
CA ASN A 221 17.29 -0.19 6.93
C ASN A 221 18.16 -0.82 5.85
N SER A 222 17.60 -1.33 4.75
CA SER A 222 18.39 -1.87 3.64
C SER A 222 19.24 -0.81 2.94
N ILE A 223 18.77 0.44 2.91
CA ILE A 223 19.55 1.59 2.42
C ILE A 223 20.63 2.03 3.41
N TYR A 224 20.35 1.99 4.71
CA TYR A 224 21.29 2.42 5.74
C TYR A 224 22.40 1.39 6.01
N ALA A 225 22.08 0.10 5.95
CA ALA A 225 22.99 -0.96 6.33
C ALA A 225 24.32 -0.97 5.55
N PRO A 226 24.36 -0.79 4.21
CA PRO A 226 25.61 -0.75 3.45
C PRO A 226 26.55 0.41 3.84
N TYR A 227 25.99 1.48 4.42
CA TYR A 227 26.75 2.62 4.93
C TYR A 227 27.14 2.45 6.41
N ASN A 228 26.67 1.39 7.08
CA ASN A 228 26.70 1.31 8.56
C ASN A 228 26.17 2.62 9.19
N PHE A 229 25.10 3.16 8.60
CA PHE A 229 24.54 4.46 8.95
C PHE A 229 23.46 4.32 10.02
N HIS A 230 23.61 5.08 11.08
CA HIS A 230 22.65 5.17 12.18
C HIS A 230 22.44 6.64 12.51
N PRO A 231 21.30 7.24 12.12
CA PRO A 231 21.01 8.63 12.42
C PRO A 231 21.10 8.90 13.93
N LYS A 232 21.82 9.91 14.32
CA LYS A 232 21.97 10.27 15.74
C LYS A 232 20.68 10.80 16.34
N TYR A 233 19.90 11.52 15.53
CA TYR A 233 18.61 12.09 15.91
C TYR A 233 17.56 11.66 14.91
N THR A 234 16.39 11.22 15.41
CA THR A 234 15.30 10.75 14.56
C THR A 234 13.97 11.36 14.96
N ILE A 235 13.17 11.71 13.94
CA ILE A 235 11.74 12.02 14.08
C ILE A 235 11.00 10.89 13.41
N LEU A 236 10.13 10.16 14.15
CA LEU A 236 9.37 9.04 13.62
C LEU A 236 7.95 9.48 13.25
N LEU A 237 7.56 9.19 12.02
CA LEU A 237 6.22 9.43 11.51
C LEU A 237 5.44 8.12 11.40
N SER A 238 4.16 8.16 11.73
CA SER A 238 3.23 7.05 11.48
C SER A 238 2.76 6.99 10.02
N GLU A 239 2.95 8.06 9.24
CA GLU A 239 2.49 8.16 7.87
C GLU A 239 3.54 8.76 6.93
N GLU A 240 3.72 8.12 5.77
CA GLU A 240 4.69 8.52 4.74
C GLU A 240 4.34 9.88 4.08
N ALA A 241 3.06 10.19 3.97
CA ALA A 241 2.59 11.38 3.23
C ALA A 241 3.15 12.71 3.76
N ALA A 242 3.40 12.79 5.07
CA ALA A 242 3.92 14.01 5.71
C ALA A 242 5.44 14.17 5.61
N LEU A 243 6.17 13.13 5.23
CA LEU A 243 7.64 13.10 5.26
C LEU A 243 8.26 14.28 4.52
N PHE A 244 7.88 14.46 3.26
CA PHE A 244 8.46 15.50 2.42
C PHE A 244 8.14 16.90 2.92
N ASP A 245 6.92 17.15 3.38
CA ASP A 245 6.50 18.46 3.86
C ASP A 245 7.27 18.87 5.14
N LEU A 246 7.58 17.90 6.00
CA LEU A 246 8.39 18.15 7.20
C LEU A 246 9.88 18.41 6.85
N ILE A 247 10.41 17.73 5.83
CA ILE A 247 11.76 18.05 5.29
C ILE A 247 11.76 19.49 4.76
N GLN A 248 10.74 19.88 3.99
CA GLN A 248 10.61 21.24 3.47
C GLN A 248 10.42 22.30 4.57
N ALA A 249 9.81 21.93 5.68
CA ALA A 249 9.71 22.80 6.86
C ALA A 249 11.04 22.96 7.62
N GLY A 250 12.10 22.26 7.20
CA GLY A 250 13.42 22.40 7.80
C GLY A 250 13.71 21.51 9.00
N LEU A 251 12.87 20.49 9.25
CA LEU A 251 12.95 19.67 10.47
C LEU A 251 14.03 18.57 10.41
N GLY A 252 14.48 18.19 9.22
CA GLY A 252 15.50 17.15 9.06
C GLY A 252 15.58 16.62 7.64
N PHE A 253 16.48 15.69 7.46
CA PHE A 253 16.68 14.92 6.24
C PHE A 253 15.74 13.73 6.18
N GLY A 254 15.55 13.16 5.00
CA GLY A 254 14.81 11.90 4.85
C GLY A 254 15.11 11.20 3.54
N LEU A 255 14.83 9.91 3.49
CA LEU A 255 14.91 9.12 2.27
C LEU A 255 13.58 9.23 1.53
N ILE A 256 13.63 9.56 0.25
CA ILE A 256 12.47 9.64 -0.62
C ILE A 256 12.73 8.89 -1.92
N GLN A 257 11.67 8.55 -2.62
CA GLN A 257 11.77 7.99 -3.96
C GLN A 257 11.92 9.14 -4.99
N ASP A 258 12.65 8.89 -6.07
CA ASP A 258 12.93 9.88 -7.12
C ASP A 258 11.68 10.48 -7.76
N TYR A 259 10.61 9.70 -7.95
CA TYR A 259 9.33 10.22 -8.46
C TYR A 259 8.69 11.28 -7.55
N VAL A 260 9.01 11.28 -6.24
CA VAL A 260 8.61 12.38 -5.33
C VAL A 260 9.39 13.65 -5.68
N ALA A 261 10.70 13.53 -5.94
CA ALA A 261 11.53 14.65 -6.35
C ALA A 261 11.05 15.26 -7.69
N PHE A 262 10.62 14.43 -8.64
CA PHE A 262 10.03 14.90 -9.91
C PHE A 262 8.69 15.63 -9.73
N SER A 263 7.87 15.21 -8.77
CA SER A 263 6.58 15.84 -8.50
C SER A 263 6.68 17.15 -7.70
N ARG A 264 7.85 17.45 -7.12
CA ARG A 264 8.07 18.60 -6.23
C ARG A 264 9.12 19.53 -6.82
N LYS A 265 8.69 20.71 -7.27
CA LYS A 265 9.58 21.72 -7.95
C LYS A 265 10.65 22.33 -7.04
N LYS A 266 10.55 22.18 -5.73
CA LYS A 266 11.49 22.79 -4.77
C LYS A 266 12.00 21.72 -3.83
N GLY A 267 13.30 21.56 -3.74
CA GLY A 267 13.95 20.66 -2.80
C GLY A 267 15.40 20.39 -3.19
N ALA A 268 16.21 20.08 -2.22
CA ALA A 268 17.56 19.61 -2.45
C ALA A 268 17.57 18.09 -2.33
N PHE A 269 17.74 17.44 -3.47
CA PHE A 269 17.76 15.98 -3.60
C PHE A 269 19.14 15.54 -4.04
N PHE A 270 19.61 14.43 -3.48
CA PHE A 270 20.91 13.85 -3.78
C PHE A 270 20.78 12.37 -4.04
N ARG A 271 21.46 11.89 -5.07
CA ARG A 271 21.66 10.45 -5.25
C ARG A 271 22.62 9.94 -4.19
N LEU A 272 22.43 8.70 -3.79
CA LEU A 272 23.39 8.01 -2.93
C LEU A 272 24.53 7.46 -3.79
N ASP A 273 25.74 7.35 -3.23
CA ASP A 273 26.94 6.90 -3.93
C ASP A 273 27.02 5.37 -4.12
N ARG A 274 25.88 4.65 -3.95
CA ARG A 274 25.76 3.20 -4.08
C ARG A 274 24.65 2.82 -5.06
N GLU A 275 24.88 1.72 -5.78
CA GLU A 275 23.92 1.23 -6.80
C GLU A 275 22.71 0.46 -6.20
N ASP A 276 22.79 0.02 -4.95
CA ASP A 276 21.74 -0.73 -4.27
C ASP A 276 20.58 0.14 -3.75
N SER A 277 20.57 1.42 -4.10
CA SER A 277 19.47 2.35 -3.80
C SER A 277 18.23 2.21 -4.69
N LYS A 278 18.23 1.28 -5.66
CA LYS A 278 17.14 1.08 -6.61
C LYS A 278 16.11 0.06 -6.13
N ALA A 279 14.86 0.30 -6.45
CA ALA A 279 13.77 -0.62 -6.23
C ALA A 279 12.81 -0.64 -7.41
N THR A 280 12.02 -1.70 -7.53
CA THR A 280 11.03 -1.85 -8.60
C THR A 280 9.63 -1.72 -8.01
N LEU A 281 8.82 -0.82 -8.59
CA LEU A 281 7.39 -0.82 -8.35
C LEU A 281 6.73 -1.92 -9.18
N CYS A 282 5.93 -2.74 -8.52
CA CYS A 282 5.15 -3.79 -9.16
C CYS A 282 3.66 -3.54 -8.94
N VAL A 283 2.83 -3.93 -9.89
CA VAL A 283 1.44 -4.20 -9.63
C VAL A 283 1.29 -5.69 -9.30
N ILE A 284 0.51 -5.98 -8.28
CA ILE A 284 0.18 -7.36 -7.91
C ILE A 284 -1.30 -7.63 -8.08
N HIS A 285 -1.61 -8.84 -8.50
CA HIS A 285 -2.96 -9.37 -8.58
C HIS A 285 -2.94 -10.88 -8.34
N ARG A 286 -4.09 -11.46 -8.14
CA ARG A 286 -4.21 -12.91 -7.93
C ARG A 286 -3.87 -13.70 -9.18
N LYS A 287 -3.21 -14.83 -8.98
CA LYS A 287 -2.83 -15.75 -10.05
C LYS A 287 -4.01 -16.55 -10.59
N ASP A 288 -4.98 -16.88 -9.74
CA ASP A 288 -6.14 -17.73 -10.03
C ASP A 288 -7.38 -16.95 -10.51
N ALA A 289 -7.28 -15.62 -10.64
CA ALA A 289 -8.36 -14.76 -11.11
C ALA A 289 -7.98 -14.06 -12.42
N ALA A 290 -8.89 -14.11 -13.39
CA ALA A 290 -8.75 -13.30 -14.59
C ALA A 290 -8.89 -11.81 -14.25
N LEU A 291 -8.05 -10.99 -14.85
CA LEU A 291 -8.19 -9.54 -14.78
C LEU A 291 -9.39 -9.10 -15.64
N THR A 292 -10.27 -8.28 -15.08
CA THR A 292 -11.33 -7.64 -15.86
C THR A 292 -10.75 -6.67 -16.89
N GLU A 293 -11.52 -6.30 -17.92
CA GLU A 293 -11.08 -5.29 -18.90
C GLU A 293 -10.69 -3.97 -18.23
N ALA A 294 -11.43 -3.56 -17.20
CA ALA A 294 -11.13 -2.35 -16.44
C ALA A 294 -9.79 -2.44 -15.71
N MET A 295 -9.48 -3.58 -15.07
CA MET A 295 -8.20 -3.80 -14.39
C MET A 295 -7.04 -3.79 -15.39
N GLN A 296 -7.19 -4.49 -16.52
CA GLN A 296 -6.19 -4.52 -17.59
C GLN A 296 -5.93 -3.11 -18.13
N TYR A 297 -7.00 -2.34 -18.38
CA TYR A 297 -6.89 -0.97 -18.86
C TYR A 297 -6.19 -0.07 -17.81
N PHE A 298 -6.50 -0.23 -16.52
CA PHE A 298 -5.83 0.52 -15.47
C PHE A 298 -4.32 0.24 -15.46
N ILE A 299 -3.92 -1.02 -15.53
CA ILE A 299 -2.51 -1.42 -15.61
C ILE A 299 -1.84 -0.85 -16.87
N GLN A 300 -2.53 -0.91 -18.02
CA GLN A 300 -2.03 -0.34 -19.28
C GLN A 300 -1.83 1.18 -19.18
N LEU A 301 -2.75 1.91 -18.55
CA LEU A 301 -2.59 3.35 -18.31
C LEU A 301 -1.34 3.64 -17.48
N VAL A 302 -1.12 2.88 -16.41
CA VAL A 302 0.09 3.03 -15.59
C VAL A 302 1.34 2.81 -16.42
N LYS A 303 1.42 1.72 -17.18
CA LYS A 303 2.55 1.43 -18.06
C LYS A 303 2.78 2.53 -19.11
N LYS A 304 1.70 3.01 -19.72
CA LYS A 304 1.77 4.10 -20.69
C LYS A 304 2.37 5.36 -20.08
N HIS A 305 1.85 5.80 -18.92
CA HIS A 305 2.37 6.97 -18.23
C HIS A 305 3.82 6.79 -17.76
N THR A 306 4.21 5.56 -17.42
CA THR A 306 5.61 5.23 -17.13
C THR A 306 6.50 5.41 -18.36
N GLN A 307 6.10 4.84 -19.51
CA GLN A 307 6.85 4.94 -20.78
C GLN A 307 6.94 6.38 -21.29
N GLU A 308 5.88 7.17 -21.13
CA GLU A 308 5.84 8.60 -21.46
C GLU A 308 6.64 9.45 -20.47
N GLY A 309 7.13 8.86 -19.38
CA GLY A 309 7.85 9.55 -18.32
C GLY A 309 6.98 10.50 -17.50
N SER A 310 5.64 10.34 -17.53
CA SER A 310 4.71 11.25 -16.86
C SER A 310 4.90 11.30 -15.35
N PHE A 311 5.42 10.21 -14.74
CA PHE A 311 5.78 10.16 -13.32
C PHE A 311 7.15 10.81 -13.01
N PHE A 312 7.95 11.09 -14.04
CA PHE A 312 9.33 11.55 -13.95
C PHE A 312 9.59 12.86 -14.68
N ARG A 313 8.53 13.55 -15.12
CA ARG A 313 8.67 14.88 -15.74
C ARG A 313 8.61 15.94 -14.67
N LEU A 314 9.62 16.79 -14.66
CA LEU A 314 9.50 18.12 -14.09
C LEU A 314 8.52 18.87 -15.03
N ASP A 315 7.28 19.09 -14.58
CA ASP A 315 6.40 20.00 -15.31
C ASP A 315 7.13 21.33 -15.50
N SER A 316 7.29 21.70 -16.75
CA SER A 316 7.93 22.96 -17.19
C SER A 316 7.14 24.19 -16.72
#